data_23df677799ad3c505853109ea3ff0a3d
#
_entry.id   23df677799ad3c505853109ea3ff0a3d
#
_cell.length_a   1.000
_cell.length_b   1.000
_cell.length_c   1.000
_cell.angle_alpha   90.00
_cell.angle_beta   90.00
_cell.angle_gamma   90.00
#
_symmetry.space_group_name_H-M   'P 1'
#
loop_
_entity.id
_entity.type
_entity.pdbx_description
1 polymer ?
#
loop_
_entity_poly.entity_id
_entity_poly.type
_entity_poly.pdbx_seq_one_letter_code
_entity_poly.pdbx_strand_id
1 'polypeptide(L)'
;MLSGSSPTTSLSPDQLLERFATGNPRQRRSLIKTVEARIGDLEGLGDGLLAPFDRAGDDWAAGWILQVLHRHRPERVSEVLDRCPGGWFKVESAVGIDYRDLQQDLLQEDFQSADRTTSAVLRQLAGPEAERRGYVYFSEVATMSGGDLTVIDRLWTAYSQGRFGFTTQARLLQALGGRYDLLWPRIGWKREGTWTRYPGAFTWSLEAPEGHMPLVNQLRGVRLMDALLNHPALQQRR
;
A
#
# COMPACT_ATOMS: atom_id res chain seq x y z
N MET A 1 54.76 0.77 -2.91
CA MET A 1 53.37 1.30 -2.96
C MET A 1 52.45 0.12 -3.18
N LEU A 2 51.81 -0.35 -2.13
CA LEU A 2 50.82 -1.43 -2.21
C LEU A 2 49.44 -0.80 -2.01
N SER A 3 48.73 -0.55 -3.10
CA SER A 3 47.32 -0.19 -3.07
C SER A 3 46.50 -1.46 -2.79
N GLY A 4 46.24 -1.71 -1.53
CA GLY A 4 45.30 -2.74 -1.11
C GLY A 4 43.88 -2.25 -1.33
N SER A 5 43.30 -2.57 -2.47
CA SER A 5 41.82 -2.49 -2.63
C SER A 5 41.25 -3.59 -1.74
N SER A 6 40.68 -3.23 -0.61
CA SER A 6 39.87 -4.13 0.21
C SER A 6 38.75 -4.69 -0.66
N PRO A 7 38.58 -6.02 -0.74
CA PRO A 7 37.44 -6.57 -1.47
C PRO A 7 36.18 -6.14 -0.77
N THR A 8 35.33 -5.37 -1.46
CA THR A 8 33.97 -5.10 -1.03
C THR A 8 33.24 -6.44 -1.04
N THR A 9 33.21 -7.10 0.11
CA THR A 9 32.58 -8.42 0.25
C THR A 9 31.10 -8.21 -0.07
N SER A 10 30.68 -8.63 -1.25
CA SER A 10 29.27 -8.61 -1.62
C SER A 10 28.50 -9.52 -0.67
N LEU A 11 27.43 -9.00 -0.08
CA LEU A 11 26.57 -9.80 0.80
C LEU A 11 26.07 -11.04 0.06
N SER A 12 26.00 -12.18 0.76
CA SER A 12 25.31 -13.36 0.23
C SER A 12 23.80 -13.03 0.04
N PRO A 13 23.06 -13.80 -0.80
CA PRO A 13 21.62 -13.62 -0.94
C PRO A 13 20.88 -13.63 0.40
N ASP A 14 21.18 -14.60 1.28
CA ASP A 14 20.58 -14.70 2.61
C ASP A 14 20.87 -13.47 3.48
N GLN A 15 22.11 -13.01 3.52
CA GLN A 15 22.50 -11.82 4.27
C GLN A 15 21.84 -10.56 3.74
N LEU A 16 21.65 -10.45 2.41
CA LEU A 16 20.97 -9.33 1.80
C LEU A 16 19.50 -9.34 2.16
N LEU A 17 18.84 -10.51 2.07
CA LEU A 17 17.45 -10.69 2.45
C LEU A 17 17.23 -10.39 3.93
N GLU A 18 18.06 -10.93 4.81
CA GLU A 18 18.01 -10.68 6.26
C GLU A 18 18.08 -9.19 6.57
N ARG A 19 19.07 -8.48 6.01
CA ARG A 19 19.20 -7.03 6.20
C ARG A 19 18.02 -6.25 5.67
N PHE A 20 17.45 -6.69 4.55
CA PHE A 20 16.28 -6.05 3.99
C PHE A 20 15.03 -6.32 4.83
N ALA A 21 14.83 -7.55 5.32
CA ALA A 21 13.70 -7.94 6.14
C ALA A 21 13.73 -7.30 7.54
N THR A 22 14.92 -7.22 8.18
CA THR A 22 15.04 -6.73 9.56
C THR A 22 15.43 -5.26 9.67
N GLY A 23 15.85 -4.64 8.56
CA GLY A 23 16.32 -3.26 8.54
C GLY A 23 15.23 -2.25 8.89
N ASN A 24 15.63 -1.12 9.48
CA ASN A 24 14.73 0.01 9.65
C ASN A 24 14.36 0.63 8.27
N PRO A 25 13.30 1.47 8.19
CA PRO A 25 12.81 2.00 6.91
C PRO A 25 13.88 2.71 6.07
N ARG A 26 14.84 3.40 6.68
CA ARG A 26 15.93 4.08 5.97
C ARG A 26 16.92 3.08 5.37
N GLN A 27 17.30 2.06 6.15
CA GLN A 27 18.18 0.98 5.70
C GLN A 27 17.55 0.20 4.55
N ARG A 28 16.27 -0.20 4.69
CA ARG A 28 15.54 -0.90 3.63
C ARG A 28 15.50 -0.08 2.33
N ARG A 29 15.18 1.22 2.41
CA ARG A 29 15.15 2.10 1.22
C ARG A 29 16.52 2.21 0.55
N SER A 30 17.62 2.20 1.30
CA SER A 30 18.97 2.21 0.71
C SER A 30 19.32 0.90 0.00
N LEU A 31 18.67 -0.22 0.33
CA LEU A 31 18.89 -1.54 -0.24
C LEU A 31 17.99 -1.84 -1.46
N ILE A 32 16.92 -1.06 -1.70
CA ILE A 32 15.94 -1.32 -2.78
C ILE A 32 16.64 -1.64 -4.11
N LYS A 33 17.52 -0.76 -4.59
CA LYS A 33 18.22 -0.94 -5.88
C LYS A 33 19.09 -2.21 -5.89
N THR A 34 19.73 -2.53 -4.77
CA THR A 34 20.59 -3.71 -4.66
C THR A 34 19.76 -4.98 -4.67
N VAL A 35 18.65 -5.02 -3.94
CA VAL A 35 17.73 -6.16 -3.89
C VAL A 35 17.10 -6.39 -5.27
N GLU A 36 16.62 -5.33 -5.93
CA GLU A 36 16.05 -5.43 -7.26
C GLU A 36 17.06 -5.93 -8.30
N ALA A 37 18.27 -5.39 -8.32
CA ALA A 37 19.32 -5.82 -9.24
C ALA A 37 19.76 -7.28 -9.02
N ARG A 38 19.54 -7.82 -7.83
CA ARG A 38 19.90 -9.18 -7.45
C ARG A 38 18.71 -10.10 -7.22
N ILE A 39 17.56 -9.74 -7.77
CA ILE A 39 16.32 -10.52 -7.57
C ILE A 39 16.48 -11.96 -8.07
N GLY A 40 17.24 -12.18 -9.15
CA GLY A 40 17.55 -13.52 -9.65
C GLY A 40 18.37 -14.37 -8.68
N ASP A 41 19.33 -13.76 -7.95
CA ASP A 41 20.08 -14.45 -6.90
C ASP A 41 19.19 -14.80 -5.71
N LEU A 42 18.29 -13.87 -5.35
CA LEU A 42 17.34 -14.03 -4.23
C LEU A 42 16.25 -15.05 -4.56
N GLU A 43 15.84 -15.15 -5.82
CA GLU A 43 14.91 -16.19 -6.28
C GLU A 43 15.43 -17.61 -5.96
N GLY A 44 16.75 -17.80 -6.01
CA GLY A 44 17.38 -19.06 -5.61
C GLY A 44 17.10 -19.51 -4.18
N LEU A 45 16.65 -18.61 -3.29
CA LEU A 45 16.19 -18.93 -1.94
C LEU A 45 14.84 -19.65 -1.91
N GLY A 46 14.13 -19.72 -3.04
CA GLY A 46 12.85 -20.40 -3.14
C GLY A 46 11.81 -19.84 -2.17
N ASP A 47 11.18 -20.71 -1.39
CA ASP A 47 10.19 -20.32 -0.38
C ASP A 47 10.81 -19.48 0.76
N GLY A 48 12.14 -19.55 0.96
CA GLY A 48 12.88 -18.74 1.91
C GLY A 48 12.81 -17.24 1.63
N LEU A 49 12.57 -16.82 0.38
CA LEU A 49 12.54 -15.41 0.00
C LEU A 49 11.44 -14.61 0.74
N LEU A 50 10.29 -15.19 0.94
CA LEU A 50 9.15 -14.54 1.61
C LEU A 50 8.96 -15.02 3.06
N ALA A 51 9.69 -16.05 3.49
CA ALA A 51 9.58 -16.62 4.83
C ALA A 51 9.81 -15.62 6.00
N PRO A 52 10.68 -14.60 5.88
CA PRO A 52 10.86 -13.62 6.95
C PRO A 52 9.67 -12.71 7.22
N PHE A 53 8.66 -12.69 6.33
CA PHE A 53 7.59 -11.72 6.38
C PHE A 53 6.27 -12.33 6.87
N ASP A 54 5.58 -11.59 7.75
CA ASP A 54 4.25 -11.97 8.21
C ASP A 54 3.19 -11.66 7.16
N ARG A 55 2.50 -12.69 6.70
CA ARG A 55 1.39 -12.56 5.75
C ARG A 55 0.17 -11.83 6.33
N ALA A 56 0.00 -11.82 7.65
CA ALA A 56 -1.05 -11.09 8.34
C ALA A 56 -0.65 -9.63 8.64
N GLY A 57 0.61 -9.29 8.44
CA GLY A 57 1.17 -7.95 8.62
C GLY A 57 0.92 -7.01 7.44
N ASP A 58 1.64 -5.91 7.44
CA ASP A 58 1.64 -4.88 6.40
C ASP A 58 3.07 -4.47 5.98
N ASP A 59 4.01 -5.40 6.14
CA ASP A 59 5.41 -5.14 5.82
C ASP A 59 5.57 -4.84 4.32
N TRP A 60 5.87 -3.59 4.01
CA TRP A 60 6.04 -3.13 2.64
C TRP A 60 7.20 -3.81 1.91
N ALA A 61 8.18 -4.38 2.62
CA ALA A 61 9.28 -5.09 1.99
C ALA A 61 8.78 -6.36 1.29
N ALA A 62 7.82 -7.07 1.91
CA ALA A 62 7.16 -8.24 1.28
C ALA A 62 6.38 -7.84 0.02
N GLY A 63 5.54 -6.82 0.12
CA GLY A 63 4.76 -6.32 -1.02
C GLY A 63 5.66 -5.86 -2.17
N TRP A 64 6.74 -5.16 -1.85
CA TRP A 64 7.69 -4.69 -2.86
C TRP A 64 8.47 -5.86 -3.51
N ILE A 65 8.92 -6.88 -2.75
CA ILE A 65 9.54 -8.08 -3.33
C ILE A 65 8.58 -8.76 -4.30
N LEU A 66 7.30 -8.89 -3.95
CA LEU A 66 6.29 -9.47 -4.82
C LEU A 66 6.13 -8.67 -6.12
N GLN A 67 6.10 -7.33 -6.04
CA GLN A 67 6.05 -6.45 -7.22
C GLN A 67 7.30 -6.60 -8.10
N VAL A 68 8.50 -6.65 -7.51
CA VAL A 68 9.76 -6.87 -8.24
C VAL A 68 9.75 -8.23 -8.93
N LEU A 69 9.32 -9.28 -8.22
CA LEU A 69 9.14 -10.61 -8.83
C LEU A 69 8.12 -10.55 -9.97
N HIS A 70 6.99 -9.87 -9.80
CA HIS A 70 5.99 -9.75 -10.85
C HIS A 70 6.56 -9.10 -12.12
N ARG A 71 7.39 -8.06 -11.97
CA ARG A 71 8.03 -7.37 -13.10
C ARG A 71 9.10 -8.21 -13.82
N HIS A 72 9.88 -8.97 -13.08
CA HIS A 72 11.08 -9.64 -13.59
C HIS A 72 10.95 -11.16 -13.70
N ARG A 73 10.05 -11.77 -12.95
CA ARG A 73 9.84 -13.23 -12.81
C ARG A 73 8.36 -13.55 -12.58
N PRO A 74 7.46 -13.22 -13.54
CA PRO A 74 6.01 -13.38 -13.35
C PRO A 74 5.60 -14.82 -13.08
N GLU A 75 6.31 -15.81 -13.69
CA GLU A 75 6.09 -17.23 -13.44
C GLU A 75 6.27 -17.59 -11.96
N ARG A 76 7.27 -16.99 -11.31
CA ARG A 76 7.53 -17.25 -9.89
C ARG A 76 6.43 -16.70 -8.99
N VAL A 77 5.91 -15.53 -9.31
CA VAL A 77 4.74 -14.97 -8.59
C VAL A 77 3.52 -15.87 -8.78
N SER A 78 3.29 -16.38 -9.98
CA SER A 78 2.18 -17.31 -10.24
C SER A 78 2.27 -18.55 -9.33
N GLU A 79 3.45 -19.17 -9.23
CA GLU A 79 3.67 -20.32 -8.31
C GLU A 79 3.39 -19.98 -6.84
N VAL A 80 3.73 -18.77 -6.39
CA VAL A 80 3.43 -18.30 -5.03
C VAL A 80 1.93 -18.11 -4.85
N LEU A 81 1.24 -17.50 -5.82
CA LEU A 81 -0.19 -17.22 -5.76
C LEU A 81 -1.06 -18.46 -5.91
N ASP A 82 -0.62 -19.48 -6.66
CA ASP A 82 -1.31 -20.77 -6.77
C ASP A 82 -1.49 -21.42 -5.39
N ARG A 83 -0.53 -21.18 -4.48
CA ARG A 83 -0.59 -21.63 -3.07
C ARG A 83 -1.36 -20.64 -2.17
N CYS A 84 -1.74 -19.49 -2.68
CA CYS A 84 -2.37 -18.40 -1.96
C CYS A 84 -3.52 -17.80 -2.77
N PRO A 85 -4.64 -18.53 -2.99
CA PRO A 85 -5.70 -18.13 -3.92
C PRO A 85 -6.43 -16.82 -3.52
N GLY A 86 -6.25 -16.35 -2.29
CA GLY A 86 -6.74 -15.04 -1.82
C GLY A 86 -5.74 -13.90 -1.96
N GLY A 87 -4.57 -14.16 -2.56
CA GLY A 87 -3.41 -13.26 -2.58
C GLY A 87 -2.37 -13.62 -1.53
N TRP A 88 -1.17 -13.06 -1.64
CA TRP A 88 -0.11 -13.42 -0.70
C TRP A 88 -0.38 -12.91 0.72
N PHE A 89 -0.82 -11.67 0.88
CA PHE A 89 -1.22 -11.19 2.20
C PHE A 89 -2.52 -11.89 2.64
N LYS A 90 -2.49 -12.47 3.84
CA LYS A 90 -3.66 -13.08 4.43
C LYS A 90 -4.63 -11.98 4.86
N VAL A 91 -5.81 -11.97 4.28
CA VAL A 91 -6.89 -11.04 4.59
C VAL A 91 -8.15 -11.80 4.92
N GLU A 92 -8.88 -11.31 5.92
CA GLU A 92 -10.16 -11.86 6.33
C GLU A 92 -11.17 -10.71 6.41
N SER A 93 -12.30 -10.86 5.74
CA SER A 93 -13.39 -9.90 5.83
C SER A 93 -14.41 -10.35 6.85
N ALA A 94 -14.81 -9.46 7.74
CA ALA A 94 -15.88 -9.71 8.69
C ALA A 94 -17.27 -9.74 8.03
N VAL A 95 -17.40 -9.19 6.83
CA VAL A 95 -18.68 -9.04 6.12
C VAL A 95 -18.68 -9.67 4.72
N GLY A 96 -17.67 -10.49 4.41
CA GLY A 96 -17.61 -11.28 3.18
C GLY A 96 -17.08 -10.54 1.95
N ILE A 97 -16.33 -9.46 2.12
CA ILE A 97 -15.66 -8.76 1.00
C ILE A 97 -14.54 -9.63 0.41
N ASP A 98 -14.48 -9.70 -0.91
CA ASP A 98 -13.37 -10.30 -1.63
C ASP A 98 -12.30 -9.26 -1.95
N TYR A 99 -11.10 -9.46 -1.44
CA TYR A 99 -9.96 -8.55 -1.63
C TYR A 99 -8.97 -8.99 -2.72
N ARG A 100 -9.27 -10.06 -3.47
CA ARG A 100 -8.34 -10.59 -4.49
C ARG A 100 -8.02 -9.57 -5.56
N ASP A 101 -9.04 -8.90 -6.09
CA ASP A 101 -8.85 -7.88 -7.13
C ASP A 101 -8.00 -6.72 -6.61
N LEU A 102 -8.23 -6.25 -5.37
CA LEU A 102 -7.42 -5.19 -4.78
C LEU A 102 -5.95 -5.63 -4.60
N GLN A 103 -5.70 -6.85 -4.12
CA GLN A 103 -4.34 -7.36 -3.99
C GLN A 103 -3.66 -7.50 -5.36
N GLN A 104 -4.39 -7.95 -6.37
CA GLN A 104 -3.87 -8.10 -7.73
C GLN A 104 -3.53 -6.75 -8.36
N ASP A 105 -4.44 -5.78 -8.30
CA ASP A 105 -4.20 -4.43 -8.81
C ASP A 105 -2.95 -3.80 -8.15
N LEU A 106 -2.84 -3.91 -6.83
CA LEU A 106 -1.69 -3.37 -6.08
C LEU A 106 -0.39 -4.13 -6.38
N LEU A 107 -0.43 -5.45 -6.55
CA LEU A 107 0.71 -6.26 -6.96
C LEU A 107 1.24 -5.85 -8.34
N GLN A 108 0.34 -5.56 -9.26
CA GLN A 108 0.65 -5.13 -10.63
C GLN A 108 1.03 -3.65 -10.72
N GLU A 109 1.02 -2.93 -9.59
CA GLU A 109 1.23 -1.47 -9.53
C GLU A 109 0.19 -0.69 -10.35
N ASP A 110 -0.97 -1.29 -10.66
CA ASP A 110 -2.11 -0.58 -11.25
C ASP A 110 -2.88 0.17 -10.14
N PHE A 111 -2.26 1.24 -9.64
CA PHE A 111 -2.82 2.03 -8.55
C PHE A 111 -4.13 2.73 -8.93
N GLN A 112 -4.38 2.96 -10.23
CA GLN A 112 -5.65 3.53 -10.67
C GLN A 112 -6.79 2.52 -10.54
N SER A 113 -6.58 1.28 -10.93
CA SER A 113 -7.56 0.19 -10.72
C SER A 113 -7.73 -0.10 -9.23
N ALA A 114 -6.63 -0.20 -8.47
CA ALA A 114 -6.68 -0.37 -7.01
C ALA A 114 -7.50 0.72 -6.30
N ASP A 115 -7.42 1.96 -6.75
CA ASP A 115 -8.24 3.07 -6.23
C ASP A 115 -9.74 2.88 -6.53
N ARG A 116 -10.07 2.46 -7.76
CA ARG A 116 -11.45 2.15 -8.15
C ARG A 116 -12.01 0.97 -7.34
N THR A 117 -11.21 -0.10 -7.21
CA THR A 117 -11.56 -1.29 -6.40
C THR A 117 -11.77 -0.89 -4.95
N THR A 118 -10.87 -0.07 -4.37
CA THR A 118 -11.04 0.48 -3.01
C THR A 118 -12.34 1.27 -2.87
N SER A 119 -12.65 2.14 -3.83
CA SER A 119 -13.90 2.90 -3.82
C SER A 119 -15.14 2.01 -3.92
N ALA A 120 -15.08 0.90 -4.66
CA ALA A 120 -16.15 -0.10 -4.73
C ALA A 120 -16.33 -0.80 -3.39
N VAL A 121 -15.24 -1.27 -2.78
CA VAL A 121 -15.26 -1.92 -1.46
C VAL A 121 -15.82 -0.98 -0.40
N LEU A 122 -15.42 0.29 -0.36
CA LEU A 122 -15.98 1.26 0.58
C LEU A 122 -17.50 1.42 0.43
N ARG A 123 -18.04 1.36 -0.79
CA ARG A 123 -19.51 1.38 -1.02
C ARG A 123 -20.18 0.11 -0.51
N GLN A 124 -19.58 -1.06 -0.73
CA GLN A 124 -20.08 -2.33 -0.20
C GLN A 124 -20.12 -2.30 1.34
N LEU A 125 -19.05 -1.81 1.98
CA LEU A 125 -18.97 -1.65 3.43
C LEU A 125 -20.01 -0.67 4.00
N ALA A 126 -20.37 0.35 3.23
CA ALA A 126 -21.43 1.31 3.58
C ALA A 126 -22.84 0.75 3.35
N GLY A 127 -22.96 -0.35 2.61
CA GLY A 127 -24.22 -1.05 2.37
C GLY A 127 -24.89 -0.76 1.02
N PRO A 128 -25.99 -1.48 0.72
CA PRO A 128 -26.59 -1.51 -0.62
C PRO A 128 -27.08 -0.14 -1.12
N GLU A 129 -27.43 0.77 -0.22
CA GLU A 129 -27.81 2.13 -0.61
C GLU A 129 -26.62 2.93 -1.16
N ALA A 130 -25.44 2.77 -0.57
CA ALA A 130 -24.23 3.41 -1.05
C ALA A 130 -23.78 2.83 -2.39
N GLU A 131 -23.91 1.51 -2.58
CA GLU A 131 -23.64 0.86 -3.86
C GLU A 131 -24.57 1.39 -4.97
N ARG A 132 -25.88 1.40 -4.73
CA ARG A 132 -26.89 1.87 -5.67
C ARG A 132 -26.71 3.35 -6.03
N ARG A 133 -26.35 4.16 -5.06
CA ARG A 133 -26.10 5.59 -5.19
C ARG A 133 -24.75 5.91 -5.84
N GLY A 134 -23.79 4.98 -5.78
CA GLY A 134 -22.45 5.14 -6.35
C GLY A 134 -21.45 5.91 -5.47
N TYR A 135 -21.79 6.22 -4.22
CA TYR A 135 -20.90 6.91 -3.27
C TYR A 135 -21.30 6.70 -1.80
N VAL A 136 -20.35 6.98 -0.90
CA VAL A 136 -20.49 6.86 0.54
C VAL A 136 -20.81 8.21 1.18
N TYR A 137 -21.76 8.25 2.12
CA TYR A 137 -21.93 9.38 3.03
C TYR A 137 -21.00 9.26 4.24
N PHE A 138 -20.54 10.39 4.78
CA PHE A 138 -19.68 10.39 5.98
C PHE A 138 -20.34 9.73 7.19
N SER A 139 -21.66 9.81 7.32
CA SER A 139 -22.44 9.19 8.40
C SER A 139 -22.47 7.66 8.33
N GLU A 140 -22.18 7.06 7.18
CA GLU A 140 -22.17 5.62 6.99
C GLU A 140 -20.82 4.99 7.44
N VAL A 141 -19.78 5.81 7.57
CA VAL A 141 -18.44 5.32 7.94
C VAL A 141 -18.42 4.68 9.32
N ALA A 142 -19.14 5.24 10.28
CA ALA A 142 -19.17 4.73 11.65
C ALA A 142 -19.72 3.29 11.77
N THR A 143 -20.50 2.84 10.78
CA THR A 143 -21.09 1.48 10.74
C THR A 143 -20.27 0.49 9.92
N MET A 144 -19.22 0.96 9.23
CA MET A 144 -18.34 0.08 8.45
C MET A 144 -17.57 -0.88 9.36
N SER A 145 -17.31 -2.07 8.87
CA SER A 145 -16.42 -3.02 9.53
C SER A 145 -15.01 -2.44 9.71
N GLY A 146 -14.59 -2.23 10.95
CA GLY A 146 -13.26 -1.75 11.25
C GLY A 146 -12.15 -2.71 10.80
N GLY A 147 -12.43 -4.02 10.84
CA GLY A 147 -11.54 -5.06 10.32
C GLY A 147 -11.28 -4.87 8.82
N ASP A 148 -12.34 -4.63 8.06
CA ASP A 148 -12.24 -4.44 6.61
C ASP A 148 -11.55 -3.13 6.23
N LEU A 149 -11.81 -2.03 6.96
CA LEU A 149 -11.05 -0.78 6.78
C LEU A 149 -9.56 -0.99 7.08
N THR A 150 -9.23 -1.80 8.08
CA THR A 150 -7.85 -2.18 8.40
C THR A 150 -7.22 -3.00 7.27
N VAL A 151 -7.95 -3.94 6.66
CA VAL A 151 -7.46 -4.71 5.51
C VAL A 151 -7.10 -3.80 4.35
N ILE A 152 -7.98 -2.87 3.96
CA ILE A 152 -7.70 -1.91 2.90
C ILE A 152 -6.42 -1.14 3.18
N ASP A 153 -6.30 -0.57 4.38
CA ASP A 153 -5.14 0.23 4.77
C ASP A 153 -3.83 -0.57 4.78
N ARG A 154 -3.88 -1.81 5.27
CA ARG A 154 -2.74 -2.75 5.26
C ARG A 154 -2.25 -3.02 3.84
N LEU A 155 -3.15 -3.35 2.93
CA LEU A 155 -2.80 -3.66 1.55
C LEU A 155 -2.16 -2.45 0.84
N TRP A 156 -2.75 -1.27 1.00
CA TRP A 156 -2.15 -0.04 0.45
C TRP A 156 -0.77 0.23 1.05
N THR A 157 -0.58 0.06 2.37
CA THR A 157 0.71 0.22 3.05
C THR A 157 1.73 -0.76 2.51
N ALA A 158 1.37 -2.05 2.42
CA ALA A 158 2.27 -3.11 2.02
C ALA A 158 2.77 -2.97 0.58
N TYR A 159 1.90 -2.62 -0.36
CA TYR A 159 2.24 -2.52 -1.78
C TYR A 159 2.70 -1.13 -2.23
N SER A 160 2.83 -0.18 -1.32
CA SER A 160 3.26 1.19 -1.67
C SER A 160 4.54 1.64 -0.95
N GLN A 161 5.33 0.72 -0.42
CA GLN A 161 6.49 1.05 0.41
C GLN A 161 6.12 1.95 1.61
N GLY A 162 4.91 1.78 2.17
CA GLY A 162 4.39 2.58 3.25
C GLY A 162 4.02 4.02 2.88
N ARG A 163 3.95 4.34 1.58
CA ARG A 163 3.68 5.71 1.09
C ARG A 163 2.21 6.06 1.04
N PHE A 164 1.34 5.08 0.87
CA PHE A 164 -0.09 5.24 0.67
C PHE A 164 -0.88 4.52 1.75
N GLY A 165 -2.17 4.82 1.85
CA GLY A 165 -3.07 4.29 2.87
C GLY A 165 -3.70 5.38 3.74
N PHE A 166 -4.80 5.05 4.40
CA PHE A 166 -5.54 5.97 5.27
C PHE A 166 -4.71 6.38 6.50
N THR A 167 -3.95 5.44 7.08
CA THR A 167 -3.08 5.74 8.23
C THR A 167 -1.95 6.68 7.84
N THR A 168 -1.40 6.57 6.63
CA THR A 168 -0.42 7.53 6.11
C THR A 168 -1.03 8.92 5.93
N GLN A 169 -2.24 9.01 5.36
CA GLN A 169 -2.98 10.28 5.23
C GLN A 169 -3.27 10.90 6.61
N ALA A 170 -3.70 10.07 7.57
CA ALA A 170 -3.98 10.52 8.93
C ALA A 170 -2.74 11.04 9.65
N ARG A 171 -1.60 10.36 9.53
CA ARG A 171 -0.31 10.80 10.08
C ARG A 171 0.13 12.14 9.49
N LEU A 172 -0.02 12.33 8.18
CA LEU A 172 0.28 13.60 7.52
C LEU A 172 -0.65 14.72 8.01
N LEU A 173 -1.96 14.45 8.14
CA LEU A 173 -2.92 15.41 8.67
C LEU A 173 -2.58 15.82 10.11
N GLN A 174 -2.23 14.85 10.95
CA GLN A 174 -1.81 15.12 12.32
C GLN A 174 -0.54 15.99 12.38
N ALA A 175 0.46 15.69 11.54
CA ALA A 175 1.69 16.49 11.45
C ALA A 175 1.43 17.93 10.97
N LEU A 176 0.31 18.17 10.28
CA LEU A 176 -0.16 19.49 9.84
C LEU A 176 -1.16 20.14 10.82
N GLY A 177 -1.27 19.62 12.05
CA GLY A 177 -2.17 20.14 13.08
C GLY A 177 -3.65 20.00 12.75
N GLY A 178 -4.05 18.96 11.99
CA GLY A 178 -5.44 18.72 11.60
C GLY A 178 -5.94 19.63 10.47
N ARG A 179 -5.04 20.35 9.81
CA ARG A 179 -5.39 21.36 8.80
C ARG A 179 -5.52 20.73 7.41
N TYR A 180 -6.75 20.49 6.98
CA TYR A 180 -7.07 19.94 5.66
C TYR A 180 -6.65 20.82 4.50
N ASP A 181 -6.70 22.14 4.66
CA ASP A 181 -6.23 23.11 3.66
C ASP A 181 -4.73 22.95 3.34
N LEU A 182 -3.93 22.52 4.29
CA LEU A 182 -2.52 22.17 4.12
C LEU A 182 -2.31 20.73 3.62
N LEU A 183 -3.22 19.82 3.99
CA LEU A 183 -3.12 18.43 3.55
C LEU A 183 -3.31 18.30 2.04
N TRP A 184 -4.33 18.95 1.46
CA TRP A 184 -4.66 18.79 0.04
C TRP A 184 -3.49 19.05 -0.91
N PRO A 185 -2.75 20.18 -0.81
CA PRO A 185 -1.56 20.37 -1.63
C PRO A 185 -0.43 19.39 -1.27
N ARG A 186 -0.30 18.99 0.00
CA ARG A 186 0.75 18.08 0.47
C ARG A 186 0.63 16.69 -0.15
N ILE A 187 -0.59 16.17 -0.30
CA ILE A 187 -0.88 14.87 -0.92
C ILE A 187 -1.18 14.99 -2.43
N GLY A 188 -1.07 16.17 -3.02
CA GLY A 188 -1.23 16.39 -4.45
C GLY A 188 -2.68 16.40 -4.95
N TRP A 189 -3.67 16.59 -4.04
CA TRP A 189 -5.09 16.69 -4.43
C TRP A 189 -5.52 18.11 -4.80
N LYS A 190 -4.71 19.11 -4.44
CA LYS A 190 -4.85 20.50 -4.90
C LYS A 190 -3.51 21.03 -5.42
N ARG A 191 -3.58 21.82 -6.51
CA ARG A 191 -2.44 22.57 -7.04
C ARG A 191 -2.91 24.00 -7.29
N GLU A 192 -2.19 24.98 -6.74
CA GLU A 192 -2.52 26.40 -6.91
C GLU A 192 -3.99 26.73 -6.62
N GLY A 193 -4.54 26.16 -5.55
CA GLY A 193 -5.93 26.36 -5.14
C GLY A 193 -6.99 25.55 -5.92
N THR A 194 -6.61 24.89 -7.01
CA THR A 194 -7.50 24.11 -7.86
C THR A 194 -7.43 22.62 -7.55
N TRP A 195 -8.56 21.94 -7.52
CA TRP A 195 -8.60 20.49 -7.36
C TRP A 195 -8.01 19.76 -8.57
N THR A 196 -7.13 18.80 -8.30
CA THR A 196 -6.58 17.89 -9.31
C THR A 196 -7.72 17.07 -9.93
N ARG A 197 -7.83 17.06 -11.26
CA ARG A 197 -8.92 16.36 -11.97
C ARG A 197 -8.70 14.86 -12.00
N TYR A 198 -9.67 14.12 -11.45
CA TYR A 198 -9.72 12.67 -11.50
C TYR A 198 -10.23 12.16 -12.86
N PRO A 199 -9.70 11.09 -13.42
CA PRO A 199 -8.46 10.41 -13.02
C PRO A 199 -7.21 10.97 -13.69
N GLY A 200 -7.33 11.72 -14.78
CA GLY A 200 -6.27 11.99 -15.73
C GLY A 200 -5.16 12.92 -15.25
N ALA A 201 -5.39 13.72 -14.18
CA ALA A 201 -4.36 14.60 -13.61
C ALA A 201 -3.71 14.01 -12.35
N PHE A 202 -4.13 12.82 -11.91
CA PHE A 202 -3.52 12.11 -10.79
C PHE A 202 -2.28 11.35 -11.22
N THR A 203 -1.33 11.18 -10.30
CA THR A 203 -0.13 10.39 -10.52
C THR A 203 -0.35 8.99 -9.96
N TRP A 204 -0.51 8.00 -10.84
CA TRP A 204 -0.83 6.62 -10.50
C TRP A 204 0.44 5.77 -10.42
N SER A 205 1.41 6.22 -9.61
CA SER A 205 2.67 5.50 -9.38
C SER A 205 3.25 5.84 -8.02
N LEU A 206 4.32 5.14 -7.62
CA LEU A 206 5.08 5.45 -6.40
C LEU A 206 5.80 6.82 -6.45
N GLU A 207 5.82 7.51 -7.58
CA GLU A 207 6.33 8.88 -7.68
C GLU A 207 5.34 9.93 -7.13
N ALA A 208 4.07 9.54 -6.98
CA ALA A 208 3.06 10.41 -6.37
C ALA A 208 3.47 10.87 -4.97
N PRO A 209 3.00 12.03 -4.49
CA PRO A 209 3.22 12.47 -3.11
C PRO A 209 2.79 11.42 -2.09
N GLU A 210 3.49 11.35 -0.97
CA GLU A 210 3.07 10.50 0.16
C GLU A 210 1.63 10.82 0.57
N GLY A 211 0.80 9.81 0.78
CA GLY A 211 -0.62 9.96 1.11
C GLY A 211 -1.53 10.26 -0.09
N HIS A 212 -1.00 10.23 -1.32
CA HIS A 212 -1.78 10.53 -2.52
C HIS A 212 -2.97 9.58 -2.71
N MET A 213 -2.80 8.31 -2.36
CA MET A 213 -3.81 7.25 -2.53
C MET A 213 -4.12 6.53 -1.21
N PRO A 214 -5.26 5.84 -1.10
CA PRO A 214 -6.42 5.89 -1.98
C PRO A 214 -7.17 7.21 -1.89
N LEU A 215 -7.91 7.54 -2.96
CA LEU A 215 -8.75 8.73 -2.97
C LEU A 215 -10.06 8.47 -2.24
N VAL A 216 -10.47 9.42 -1.43
CA VAL A 216 -11.86 9.57 -1.05
C VAL A 216 -12.44 10.75 -1.81
N ASN A 217 -13.70 10.64 -2.21
CA ASN A 217 -14.34 11.58 -3.12
C ASN A 217 -14.14 13.05 -2.72
N GLN A 218 -13.24 13.74 -3.41
CA GLN A 218 -12.87 15.15 -3.18
C GLN A 218 -14.07 16.10 -3.24
N LEU A 219 -15.03 15.83 -4.13
CA LEU A 219 -16.18 16.70 -4.36
C LEU A 219 -17.15 16.74 -3.18
N ARG A 220 -17.01 15.79 -2.25
CA ARG A 220 -17.87 15.70 -1.05
C ARG A 220 -17.25 16.33 0.19
N GLY A 221 -16.12 17.00 0.01
CA GLY A 221 -15.45 17.79 1.04
C GLY A 221 -14.77 16.95 2.12
N VAL A 222 -14.41 17.62 3.19
CA VAL A 222 -13.60 17.08 4.31
C VAL A 222 -14.29 15.94 5.06
N ARG A 223 -15.64 15.98 5.16
CA ARG A 223 -16.39 15.16 6.11
C ARG A 223 -16.20 13.65 5.92
N LEU A 224 -16.17 13.16 4.68
CA LEU A 224 -15.99 11.72 4.43
C LEU A 224 -14.57 11.28 4.79
N MET A 225 -13.57 12.04 4.38
CA MET A 225 -12.18 11.75 4.73
C MET A 225 -11.97 11.83 6.23
N ASP A 226 -12.51 12.87 6.87
CA ASP A 226 -12.44 13.04 8.32
C ASP A 226 -13.04 11.84 9.07
N ALA A 227 -14.23 11.40 8.66
CA ALA A 227 -14.88 10.23 9.25
C ALA A 227 -14.03 8.95 9.08
N LEU A 228 -13.46 8.72 7.90
CA LEU A 228 -12.57 7.58 7.65
C LEU A 228 -11.31 7.67 8.50
N LEU A 229 -10.59 8.80 8.42
CA LEU A 229 -9.33 8.96 9.15
C LEU A 229 -9.51 8.91 10.67
N ASN A 230 -10.69 9.26 11.18
CA ASN A 230 -11.01 9.17 12.60
C ASN A 230 -11.75 7.89 13.01
N HIS A 231 -11.93 6.93 12.08
CA HIS A 231 -12.51 5.65 12.45
C HIS A 231 -11.63 4.92 13.49
N PRO A 232 -12.20 4.38 14.59
CA PRO A 232 -11.42 3.80 15.69
C PRO A 232 -10.41 2.74 15.27
N ALA A 233 -10.77 1.86 14.32
CA ALA A 233 -9.88 0.82 13.82
C ALA A 233 -8.65 1.39 13.09
N LEU A 234 -8.79 2.48 12.35
CA LEU A 234 -7.68 3.15 11.68
C LEU A 234 -6.85 4.00 12.66
N GLN A 235 -7.47 4.55 13.71
CA GLN A 235 -6.74 5.26 14.77
C GLN A 235 -5.80 4.34 15.55
N GLN A 236 -6.21 3.10 15.80
CA GLN A 236 -5.37 2.10 16.49
C GLN A 236 -4.15 1.65 15.69
N ARG A 237 -4.10 1.95 14.40
CA ARG A 237 -2.98 1.61 13.50
C ARG A 237 -1.97 2.75 13.30
N ARG A 238 -2.19 3.91 13.85
CA ARG A 238 -1.31 5.09 13.72
C ARG A 238 0.00 5.00 14.49
#